data_6f766cd0f4e194c62698021ce35b4797
#
_entry.id   6f766cd0f4e194c62698021ce35b4797
#
_cell.length_a   1.000
_cell.length_b   1.000
_cell.length_c   1.000
_cell.angle_alpha   90.00
_cell.angle_beta   90.00
_cell.angle_gamma   90.00
#
_symmetry.space_group_name_H-M   'P 1'
#
loop_
_entity.id
_entity.type
_entity.pdbx_description
1 polymer ?
#
loop_
_entity_poly.entity_id
_entity_poly.type
_entity_poly.pdbx_seq_one_letter_code
_entity_poly.pdbx_strand_id
1 'polypeptide(L)'
;MTVARTHQGQAPPGLFDESAGRGTAVAVVTDEAEYTYSALSRMSAERAAEYPPVTTGRRLIGLVATNTIEFLVDYLAAHSAGHVVLLLPPDGAATDNLLAAWHPDVVAGDGRPLPAGVLTAPPRHDLHPDLALLLSTSGSTGAPKLVRQSRRAVLANARSIVDYLGIVPGDRAITTLPPHYCYGLSVLHSHLLDGASVVLNSDSVSAPAFWD
;
A
#
# COMPACT_ATOMS: atom_id res chain seq x y z
N MET A 1 2.78 28.49 -26.77
CA MET A 1 1.65 27.56 -26.93
C MET A 1 2.15 26.15 -26.55
N THR A 2 1.96 25.80 -25.30
CA THR A 2 2.39 24.48 -24.77
C THR A 2 1.16 23.56 -24.81
N VAL A 3 1.21 22.56 -25.67
CA VAL A 3 0.15 21.56 -25.82
C VAL A 3 0.17 20.66 -24.58
N ALA A 4 -0.84 20.81 -23.73
CA ALA A 4 -1.13 19.85 -22.67
C ALA A 4 -1.47 18.50 -23.31
N ARG A 5 -0.60 17.51 -23.17
CA ARG A 5 -0.93 16.11 -23.48
C ARG A 5 -1.92 15.62 -22.44
N THR A 6 -3.19 15.54 -22.84
CA THR A 6 -4.21 14.77 -22.13
C THR A 6 -3.80 13.31 -22.12
N HIS A 7 -3.33 12.83 -20.98
CA HIS A 7 -3.19 11.40 -20.74
C HIS A 7 -4.59 10.80 -20.62
N GLN A 8 -5.06 10.18 -21.69
CA GLN A 8 -6.32 9.43 -21.71
C GLN A 8 -6.18 8.17 -20.84
N GLY A 9 -6.90 8.13 -19.73
CA GLY A 9 -7.74 7.04 -19.26
C GLY A 9 -7.16 5.65 -18.99
N GLN A 10 -5.85 5.45 -18.95
CA GLN A 10 -5.30 4.16 -18.54
C GLN A 10 -4.83 4.26 -17.08
N ALA A 11 -5.34 3.37 -16.22
CA ALA A 11 -4.83 3.27 -14.85
C ALA A 11 -3.30 3.10 -14.89
N PRO A 12 -2.53 3.80 -14.04
CA PRO A 12 -1.10 3.57 -13.98
C PRO A 12 -0.83 2.11 -13.61
N PRO A 13 0.24 1.50 -14.15
CA PRO A 13 0.61 0.14 -13.80
C PRO A 13 0.74 -0.03 -12.27
N GLY A 14 0.40 -1.17 -11.68
CA GLY A 14 0.47 -1.44 -10.23
C GLY A 14 1.88 -1.21 -9.66
N LEU A 15 2.01 -0.98 -8.35
CA LEU A 15 3.31 -0.65 -7.72
C LEU A 15 4.39 -1.70 -8.01
N PHE A 16 3.99 -2.95 -8.26
CA PHE A 16 4.87 -4.09 -8.46
C PHE A 16 4.53 -4.92 -9.71
N ASP A 17 4.00 -4.31 -10.76
CA ASP A 17 3.70 -5.01 -12.02
C ASP A 17 4.95 -5.64 -12.66
N GLU A 18 6.14 -5.11 -12.36
CA GLU A 18 7.43 -5.69 -12.79
C GLU A 18 7.69 -7.06 -12.15
N SER A 19 7.04 -7.38 -11.02
CA SER A 19 7.13 -8.69 -10.36
C SER A 19 6.18 -9.75 -10.94
N ALA A 20 5.27 -9.39 -11.84
CA ALA A 20 4.27 -10.30 -12.42
C ALA A 20 4.88 -11.50 -13.18
N GLY A 21 6.14 -11.43 -13.61
CA GLY A 21 6.87 -12.52 -14.26
C GLY A 21 7.34 -13.65 -13.33
N ARG A 22 7.15 -13.54 -12.00
CA ARG A 22 7.70 -14.48 -11.00
C ARG A 22 6.73 -15.59 -10.56
N GLY A 23 5.52 -15.57 -11.10
CA GLY A 23 4.45 -16.59 -11.08
C GLY A 23 4.34 -17.42 -9.80
N THR A 24 5.03 -18.55 -9.77
CA THR A 24 4.92 -19.56 -8.69
C THR A 24 5.84 -19.33 -7.50
N ALA A 25 6.74 -18.34 -7.55
CA ALA A 25 7.60 -18.01 -6.41
C ALA A 25 6.74 -17.49 -5.24
N VAL A 26 7.14 -17.82 -4.01
CA VAL A 26 6.47 -17.33 -2.81
C VAL A 26 6.76 -15.84 -2.64
N ALA A 27 5.70 -15.04 -2.50
CA ALA A 27 5.76 -13.61 -2.24
C ALA A 27 5.54 -13.29 -0.77
N VAL A 28 4.57 -13.96 -0.15
CA VAL A 28 4.15 -13.68 1.22
C VAL A 28 3.97 -14.98 1.99
N VAL A 29 4.42 -14.98 3.24
CA VAL A 29 4.20 -16.04 4.21
C VAL A 29 3.45 -15.46 5.40
N THR A 30 2.44 -16.17 5.86
CA THR A 30 1.71 -15.90 7.10
C THR A 30 1.74 -17.16 7.96
N ASP A 31 1.26 -17.10 9.20
CA ASP A 31 1.13 -18.28 10.06
C ASP A 31 0.19 -19.34 9.48
N GLU A 32 -0.74 -18.93 8.61
CA GLU A 32 -1.77 -19.80 8.05
C GLU A 32 -1.43 -20.36 6.66
N ALA A 33 -0.68 -19.60 5.84
CA ALA A 33 -0.45 -19.94 4.42
C ALA A 33 0.75 -19.25 3.78
N GLU A 34 1.21 -19.82 2.67
CA GLU A 34 2.11 -19.18 1.72
C GLU A 34 1.34 -18.71 0.49
N TYR A 35 1.60 -17.47 0.06
CA TYR A 35 1.00 -16.86 -1.13
C TYR A 35 2.07 -16.63 -2.20
N THR A 36 1.83 -17.17 -3.38
CA THR A 36 2.72 -16.92 -4.52
C THR A 36 2.50 -15.53 -5.11
N TYR A 37 3.44 -15.04 -5.93
CA TYR A 37 3.28 -13.79 -6.66
C TYR A 37 2.03 -13.78 -7.55
N SER A 38 1.72 -14.91 -8.22
CA SER A 38 0.49 -15.01 -9.01
C SER A 38 -0.77 -15.00 -8.16
N ALA A 39 -0.75 -15.62 -6.97
CA ALA A 39 -1.89 -15.59 -6.05
C ALA A 39 -2.11 -14.15 -5.53
N LEU A 40 -1.04 -13.47 -5.10
CA LEU A 40 -1.09 -12.08 -4.63
C LEU A 40 -1.59 -11.14 -5.73
N SER A 41 -1.09 -11.30 -6.96
CA SER A 41 -1.52 -10.51 -8.11
C SER A 41 -3.00 -10.71 -8.42
N ARG A 42 -3.49 -11.96 -8.41
CA ARG A 42 -4.90 -12.28 -8.63
C ARG A 42 -5.79 -11.67 -7.54
N MET A 43 -5.45 -11.87 -6.26
CA MET A 43 -6.21 -11.31 -5.13
C MET A 43 -6.27 -9.78 -5.22
N SER A 44 -5.14 -9.14 -5.53
CA SER A 44 -5.07 -7.68 -5.69
C SER A 44 -5.88 -7.18 -6.89
N ALA A 45 -5.91 -7.93 -7.99
CA ALA A 45 -6.70 -7.58 -9.18
C ALA A 45 -8.20 -7.72 -8.93
N GLU A 46 -8.62 -8.81 -8.27
CA GLU A 46 -10.00 -9.03 -7.84
C GLU A 46 -10.47 -7.88 -6.93
N ARG A 47 -9.65 -7.52 -5.96
CA ARG A 47 -9.93 -6.41 -5.05
C ARG A 47 -9.91 -5.05 -5.75
N ALA A 48 -9.00 -4.81 -6.70
CA ALA A 48 -8.95 -3.57 -7.48
C ALA A 48 -10.20 -3.34 -8.31
N ALA A 49 -10.87 -4.41 -8.78
CA ALA A 49 -12.12 -4.33 -9.52
C ALA A 49 -13.31 -3.80 -8.66
N GLU A 50 -13.19 -3.82 -7.35
CA GLU A 50 -14.19 -3.24 -6.45
C GLU A 50 -14.09 -1.71 -6.36
N TYR A 51 -12.93 -1.12 -6.69
CA TYR A 51 -12.74 0.33 -6.68
C TYR A 51 -13.38 1.00 -7.90
N PRO A 52 -13.89 2.24 -7.77
CA PRO A 52 -14.40 2.98 -8.93
C PRO A 52 -13.27 3.29 -9.92
N PRO A 53 -13.56 3.34 -11.23
CA PRO A 53 -12.53 3.68 -12.21
C PRO A 53 -12.07 5.12 -12.02
N VAL A 54 -10.76 5.37 -12.23
CA VAL A 54 -10.16 6.72 -12.08
C VAL A 54 -10.74 7.74 -13.07
N THR A 55 -11.45 7.31 -14.10
CA THR A 55 -12.20 8.19 -15.01
C THR A 55 -13.30 8.97 -14.29
N THR A 56 -13.78 8.50 -13.16
CA THR A 56 -14.72 9.22 -12.27
C THR A 56 -14.03 10.06 -11.21
N GLY A 57 -12.70 10.17 -11.28
CA GLY A 57 -11.84 10.86 -10.34
C GLY A 57 -11.09 9.92 -9.39
N ARG A 58 -9.89 10.34 -9.01
CA ARG A 58 -9.05 9.61 -8.05
C ARG A 58 -9.60 9.76 -6.64
N ARG A 59 -9.51 8.71 -5.84
CA ARG A 59 -9.96 8.69 -4.44
C ARG A 59 -8.78 8.72 -3.48
N LEU A 60 -9.00 9.30 -2.31
CA LEU A 60 -8.14 9.13 -1.15
C LEU A 60 -8.63 7.94 -0.34
N ILE A 61 -7.84 6.87 -0.31
CA ILE A 61 -8.15 5.63 0.39
C ILE A 61 -7.37 5.61 1.71
N GLY A 62 -8.05 5.70 2.84
CA GLY A 62 -7.46 5.45 4.15
C GLY A 62 -7.29 3.94 4.35
N LEU A 63 -6.06 3.45 4.47
CA LEU A 63 -5.80 2.04 4.74
C LEU A 63 -5.30 1.85 6.16
N VAL A 64 -6.01 1.04 6.93
CA VAL A 64 -5.57 0.57 8.24
C VAL A 64 -4.37 -0.37 8.04
N ALA A 65 -3.20 0.08 8.44
CA ALA A 65 -1.92 -0.54 8.11
C ALA A 65 -1.49 -1.56 9.18
N THR A 66 -1.81 -2.81 8.92
CA THR A 66 -1.44 -3.99 9.72
C THR A 66 -0.49 -4.91 8.96
N ASN A 67 0.23 -5.78 9.67
CA ASN A 67 1.07 -6.80 9.04
C ASN A 67 0.23 -8.03 8.65
N THR A 68 -0.78 -7.83 7.79
CA THR A 68 -1.71 -8.88 7.34
C THR A 68 -1.79 -8.94 5.82
N ILE A 69 -2.24 -10.09 5.31
CA ILE A 69 -2.42 -10.27 3.85
C ILE A 69 -3.54 -9.37 3.31
N GLU A 70 -4.58 -9.12 4.10
CA GLU A 70 -5.72 -8.26 3.75
C GLU A 70 -5.25 -6.83 3.50
N PHE A 71 -4.44 -6.28 4.43
CA PHE A 71 -3.83 -4.97 4.22
C PHE A 71 -3.00 -4.91 2.95
N LEU A 72 -2.13 -5.90 2.72
CA LEU A 72 -1.25 -5.92 1.56
C LEU A 72 -2.06 -5.99 0.25
N VAL A 73 -3.10 -6.82 0.21
CA VAL A 73 -4.01 -6.91 -0.95
C VAL A 73 -4.74 -5.60 -1.19
N ASP A 74 -5.31 -4.97 -0.15
CA ASP A 74 -5.97 -3.67 -0.26
C ASP A 74 -4.99 -2.57 -0.72
N TYR A 75 -3.75 -2.58 -0.21
CA TYR A 75 -2.71 -1.63 -0.58
C TYR A 75 -2.34 -1.74 -2.07
N LEU A 76 -2.08 -2.94 -2.55
CA LEU A 76 -1.76 -3.19 -3.95
C LEU A 76 -2.94 -2.88 -4.87
N ALA A 77 -4.15 -3.26 -4.46
CA ALA A 77 -5.40 -3.03 -5.18
C ALA A 77 -5.69 -1.53 -5.36
N ALA A 78 -5.61 -0.74 -4.29
CA ALA A 78 -5.85 0.70 -4.36
C ALA A 78 -4.85 1.40 -5.31
N HIS A 79 -3.58 0.98 -5.28
CA HIS A 79 -2.56 1.49 -6.19
C HIS A 79 -2.78 1.05 -7.65
N SER A 80 -3.17 -0.21 -7.89
CA SER A 80 -3.48 -0.74 -9.23
C SER A 80 -4.72 -0.07 -9.82
N ALA A 81 -5.72 0.23 -8.98
CA ALA A 81 -6.87 1.02 -9.37
C ALA A 81 -6.55 2.52 -9.60
N GLY A 82 -5.31 2.97 -9.34
CA GLY A 82 -4.85 4.34 -9.58
C GLY A 82 -5.21 5.35 -8.50
N HIS A 83 -5.63 4.89 -7.34
CA HIS A 83 -6.01 5.75 -6.20
C HIS A 83 -4.81 6.17 -5.36
N VAL A 84 -5.03 7.09 -4.41
CA VAL A 84 -4.03 7.56 -3.45
C VAL A 84 -4.28 6.88 -2.11
N VAL A 85 -3.24 6.33 -1.52
CA VAL A 85 -3.31 5.68 -0.21
C VAL A 85 -2.86 6.63 0.89
N LEU A 86 -3.65 6.76 1.94
CA LEU A 86 -3.28 7.33 3.24
C LEU A 86 -3.14 6.18 4.23
N LEU A 87 -1.92 5.94 4.73
CA LEU A 87 -1.70 4.90 5.73
C LEU A 87 -2.14 5.39 7.11
N LEU A 88 -3.01 4.59 7.73
CA LEU A 88 -3.57 4.83 9.05
C LEU A 88 -2.96 3.84 10.05
N PRO A 89 -2.57 4.27 11.26
CA PRO A 89 -2.34 3.33 12.35
C PRO A 89 -3.57 2.44 12.58
N PRO A 90 -3.42 1.24 13.18
CA PRO A 90 -4.54 0.31 13.35
C PRO A 90 -5.71 0.88 14.16
N ASP A 91 -5.42 1.69 15.17
CA ASP A 91 -6.41 2.27 16.07
C ASP A 91 -5.87 3.49 16.84
N GLY A 92 -6.73 4.09 17.65
CA GLY A 92 -6.41 5.14 18.60
C GLY A 92 -6.47 6.56 18.05
N ALA A 93 -6.15 7.51 18.93
CA ALA A 93 -6.31 8.95 18.67
C ALA A 93 -5.56 9.45 17.42
N ALA A 94 -4.46 8.78 17.02
CA ALA A 94 -3.72 9.14 15.82
C ALA A 94 -4.55 8.88 14.56
N THR A 95 -5.24 7.75 14.49
CA THR A 95 -6.14 7.41 13.39
C THR A 95 -7.34 8.33 13.34
N ASP A 96 -8.00 8.58 14.50
CA ASP A 96 -9.13 9.49 14.59
C ASP A 96 -8.75 10.90 14.11
N ASN A 97 -7.59 11.40 14.51
CA ASN A 97 -7.08 12.70 14.08
C ASN A 97 -6.80 12.75 12.57
N LEU A 98 -6.25 11.67 12.00
CA LEU A 98 -6.02 11.58 10.55
C LEU A 98 -7.34 11.54 9.78
N LEU A 99 -8.31 10.75 10.24
CA LEU A 99 -9.64 10.68 9.63
C LEU A 99 -10.37 12.02 9.69
N ALA A 100 -10.32 12.69 10.85
CA ALA A 100 -10.94 14.00 11.05
C ALA A 100 -10.28 15.12 10.26
N ALA A 101 -8.96 15.05 10.04
CA ALA A 101 -8.23 16.09 9.31
C ALA A 101 -8.28 15.91 7.77
N TRP A 102 -8.29 14.66 7.31
CA TRP A 102 -8.07 14.37 5.89
C TRP A 102 -9.26 13.74 5.18
N HIS A 103 -10.30 13.34 5.90
CA HIS A 103 -11.58 12.86 5.35
C HIS A 103 -11.41 11.93 4.12
N PRO A 104 -10.74 10.76 4.24
CA PRO A 104 -10.59 9.86 3.10
C PRO A 104 -11.96 9.47 2.52
N ASP A 105 -12.01 9.21 1.22
CA ASP A 105 -13.25 8.82 0.55
C ASP A 105 -13.73 7.44 1.03
N VAL A 106 -12.78 6.55 1.35
CA VAL A 106 -13.00 5.18 1.83
C VAL A 106 -11.97 4.87 2.92
N VAL A 107 -12.36 4.06 3.90
CA VAL A 107 -11.44 3.40 4.86
C VAL A 107 -11.52 1.90 4.61
N ALA A 108 -10.36 1.26 4.42
CA ALA A 108 -10.20 -0.17 4.14
C ALA A 108 -8.90 -0.69 4.80
N GLY A 109 -8.51 -1.93 4.51
CA GLY A 109 -7.27 -2.55 5.03
C GLY A 109 -7.52 -3.75 5.94
N ASP A 110 -8.79 -4.11 6.16
CA ASP A 110 -9.22 -5.24 6.99
C ASP A 110 -9.92 -6.35 6.19
N GLY A 111 -9.81 -6.32 4.86
CA GLY A 111 -10.40 -7.31 3.95
C GLY A 111 -11.92 -7.20 3.78
N ARG A 112 -12.60 -6.26 4.45
CA ARG A 112 -14.05 -6.10 4.28
C ARG A 112 -14.42 -5.52 2.92
N PRO A 113 -15.61 -5.84 2.39
CA PRO A 113 -16.11 -5.21 1.17
C PRO A 113 -16.14 -3.69 1.29
N LEU A 114 -15.80 -3.01 0.19
CA LEU A 114 -15.88 -1.56 0.15
C LEU A 114 -17.34 -1.09 0.22
N PRO A 115 -17.65 -0.02 0.98
CA PRO A 115 -19.01 0.47 1.13
C PRO A 115 -19.58 0.95 -0.22
N ALA A 116 -20.60 0.30 -0.74
CA ALA A 116 -21.18 0.57 -2.07
C ALA A 116 -21.60 2.04 -2.26
N GLY A 117 -22.15 2.69 -1.23
CA GLY A 117 -22.60 4.08 -1.31
C GLY A 117 -21.46 5.10 -1.44
N VAL A 118 -20.26 4.76 -0.98
CA VAL A 118 -19.07 5.64 -1.05
C VAL A 118 -18.49 5.64 -2.48
N LEU A 119 -18.63 4.54 -3.19
CA LEU A 119 -18.04 4.37 -4.53
C LEU A 119 -18.78 5.14 -5.62
N THR A 120 -20.04 5.50 -5.41
CA THR A 120 -20.89 6.27 -6.34
C THR A 120 -20.84 7.78 -6.12
N ALA A 121 -20.42 8.24 -4.93
CA ALA A 121 -20.27 9.66 -4.65
C ALA A 121 -19.06 10.26 -5.42
N PRO A 122 -19.05 11.57 -5.75
CA PRO A 122 -17.88 12.21 -6.34
C PRO A 122 -16.70 12.20 -5.34
N PRO A 123 -15.43 12.20 -5.83
CA PRO A 123 -14.26 12.28 -4.95
C PRO A 123 -14.27 13.59 -4.15
N ARG A 124 -13.81 13.52 -2.91
CA ARG A 124 -13.75 14.68 -2.00
C ARG A 124 -12.55 15.58 -2.26
N HIS A 125 -11.54 15.05 -2.95
CA HIS A 125 -10.25 15.72 -3.13
C HIS A 125 -9.88 15.85 -4.60
N ASP A 126 -9.28 16.99 -4.95
CA ASP A 126 -8.55 17.14 -6.20
C ASP A 126 -7.09 16.70 -5.96
N LEU A 127 -6.79 15.46 -6.33
CA LEU A 127 -5.52 14.80 -6.04
C LEU A 127 -4.57 14.95 -7.23
N HIS A 128 -3.35 15.44 -6.95
CA HIS A 128 -2.32 15.58 -7.97
C HIS A 128 -2.07 14.23 -8.69
N PRO A 129 -1.94 14.21 -10.03
CA PRO A 129 -1.82 12.95 -10.80
C PRO A 129 -0.64 12.07 -10.37
N ASP A 130 0.47 12.66 -9.94
CA ASP A 130 1.65 11.90 -9.48
C ASP A 130 1.56 11.42 -8.04
N LEU A 131 0.60 11.93 -7.24
CA LEU A 131 0.47 11.54 -5.84
C LEU A 131 0.04 10.08 -5.75
N ALA A 132 0.76 9.27 -4.97
CA ALA A 132 0.44 7.87 -4.77
C ALA A 132 0.21 7.52 -3.30
N LEU A 133 1.01 8.09 -2.40
CA LEU A 133 1.05 7.67 -1.00
C LEU A 133 1.16 8.88 -0.07
N LEU A 134 0.44 8.83 1.04
CA LEU A 134 0.50 9.76 2.14
C LEU A 134 0.91 9.02 3.43
N LEU A 135 1.96 9.50 4.08
CA LEU A 135 2.48 8.97 5.33
C LEU A 135 2.38 10.05 6.41
N SER A 136 1.85 9.70 7.57
CA SER A 136 1.87 10.60 8.72
C SER A 136 3.27 10.69 9.32
N THR A 137 3.65 11.88 9.75
CA THR A 137 4.86 12.05 10.58
C THR A 137 4.45 12.07 12.05
N SER A 138 5.34 11.59 12.91
CA SER A 138 5.19 11.72 14.38
C SER A 138 5.34 13.20 14.79
N GLY A 139 4.32 14.01 14.49
CA GLY A 139 4.33 15.45 14.79
C GLY A 139 4.00 15.72 16.25
N SER A 140 4.88 16.40 16.97
CA SER A 140 4.67 16.88 18.35
C SER A 140 3.71 18.07 18.45
N THR A 141 3.12 18.56 17.37
CA THR A 141 2.42 19.86 17.30
C THR A 141 0.98 19.76 16.78
N GLY A 142 0.14 18.91 17.36
CA GLY A 142 -1.32 18.99 17.27
C GLY A 142 -1.98 18.58 15.92
N ALA A 143 -1.63 19.17 14.79
CA ALA A 143 -2.22 18.80 13.50
C ALA A 143 -1.34 17.75 12.80
N PRO A 144 -1.92 16.61 12.34
CA PRO A 144 -1.14 15.57 11.66
C PRO A 144 -0.60 16.08 10.32
N LYS A 145 0.74 16.10 10.22
CA LYS A 145 1.42 16.45 8.96
C LYS A 145 1.59 15.19 8.11
N LEU A 146 1.38 15.33 6.78
CA LEU A 146 1.57 14.25 5.84
C LEU A 146 2.77 14.49 4.92
N VAL A 147 3.57 13.45 4.74
CA VAL A 147 4.56 13.37 3.66
C VAL A 147 3.86 12.84 2.42
N ARG A 148 3.99 13.56 1.32
CA ARG A 148 3.42 13.22 0.02
C ARG A 148 4.47 12.49 -0.81
N GLN A 149 4.15 11.29 -1.27
CA GLN A 149 5.02 10.46 -2.09
C GLN A 149 4.40 10.23 -3.46
N SER A 150 5.19 10.46 -4.50
CA SER A 150 4.83 10.02 -5.83
C SER A 150 5.17 8.53 -5.99
N ARG A 151 4.47 7.84 -6.91
CA ARG A 151 4.80 6.47 -7.28
C ARG A 151 6.28 6.32 -7.64
N ARG A 152 6.81 7.25 -8.47
CA ARG A 152 8.22 7.24 -8.85
C ARG A 152 9.16 7.31 -7.65
N ALA A 153 8.84 8.14 -6.64
CA ALA A 153 9.65 8.25 -5.43
C ALA A 153 9.62 6.96 -4.61
N VAL A 154 8.45 6.33 -4.46
CA VAL A 154 8.30 5.03 -3.77
C VAL A 154 9.14 3.95 -4.44
N LEU A 155 9.04 3.80 -5.76
CA LEU A 155 9.81 2.82 -6.52
C LEU A 155 11.31 3.10 -6.52
N ALA A 156 11.71 4.37 -6.65
CA ALA A 156 13.14 4.74 -6.61
C ALA A 156 13.76 4.42 -5.24
N ASN A 157 13.03 4.69 -4.15
CA ASN A 157 13.48 4.33 -2.81
C ASN A 157 13.60 2.80 -2.65
N ALA A 158 12.61 2.04 -3.10
CA ALA A 158 12.65 0.58 -3.03
C ALA A 158 13.84 0.01 -3.80
N ARG A 159 14.09 0.47 -5.05
CA ARG A 159 15.26 0.07 -5.84
C ARG A 159 16.59 0.40 -5.15
N SER A 160 16.70 1.61 -4.59
CA SER A 160 17.92 2.00 -3.85
C SER A 160 18.19 1.09 -2.65
N ILE A 161 17.15 0.62 -1.96
CA ILE A 161 17.27 -0.32 -0.86
C ILE A 161 17.70 -1.71 -1.37
N VAL A 162 17.09 -2.19 -2.46
CA VAL A 162 17.46 -3.44 -3.13
C VAL A 162 18.95 -3.43 -3.47
N ASP A 163 19.40 -2.38 -4.16
CA ASP A 163 20.78 -2.22 -4.59
C ASP A 163 21.75 -2.15 -3.42
N TYR A 164 21.42 -1.37 -2.39
CA TYR A 164 22.26 -1.16 -1.21
C TYR A 164 22.41 -2.42 -0.36
N LEU A 165 21.32 -3.16 -0.15
CA LEU A 165 21.32 -4.38 0.67
C LEU A 165 21.67 -5.63 -0.15
N GLY A 166 21.67 -5.55 -1.48
CA GLY A 166 21.90 -6.70 -2.36
C GLY A 166 20.78 -7.73 -2.28
N ILE A 167 19.52 -7.27 -2.15
CA ILE A 167 18.35 -8.16 -2.04
C ILE A 167 18.21 -8.97 -3.32
N VAL A 168 18.01 -10.28 -3.17
CA VAL A 168 17.83 -11.22 -4.27
C VAL A 168 16.54 -12.04 -4.10
N PRO A 169 15.99 -12.66 -5.17
CA PRO A 169 14.73 -13.41 -5.12
C PRO A 169 14.69 -14.56 -4.09
N GLY A 170 15.84 -15.06 -3.63
CA GLY A 170 15.94 -16.09 -2.59
C GLY A 170 15.81 -15.57 -1.16
N ASP A 171 15.84 -14.25 -0.97
CA ASP A 171 15.77 -13.66 0.36
C ASP A 171 14.35 -13.70 0.93
N ARG A 172 14.30 -13.69 2.26
CA ARG A 172 13.05 -13.64 3.03
C ARG A 172 13.20 -12.67 4.19
N ALA A 173 12.39 -11.61 4.19
CA ALA A 173 12.32 -10.68 5.32
C ALA A 173 11.12 -10.98 6.21
N ILE A 174 11.21 -10.59 7.48
CA ILE A 174 10.07 -10.58 8.39
C ILE A 174 9.66 -9.15 8.72
N THR A 175 8.36 -8.88 8.78
CA THR A 175 7.84 -7.58 9.20
C THR A 175 7.94 -7.45 10.71
N THR A 176 8.71 -6.47 11.17
CA THR A 176 8.91 -6.17 12.60
C THR A 176 8.21 -4.88 13.03
N LEU A 177 7.89 -4.03 12.07
CA LEU A 177 7.19 -2.77 12.29
C LEU A 177 5.97 -2.68 11.35
N PRO A 178 4.86 -2.10 11.82
CA PRO A 178 3.68 -1.90 10.99
C PRO A 178 3.95 -1.03 9.75
N PRO A 179 3.21 -1.25 8.65
CA PRO A 179 3.44 -0.55 7.37
C PRO A 179 3.14 0.96 7.40
N HIS A 180 2.44 1.49 8.43
CA HIS A 180 2.27 2.95 8.57
C HIS A 180 3.57 3.66 8.96
N TYR A 181 4.59 2.92 9.42
CA TYR A 181 5.95 3.43 9.55
C TYR A 181 6.72 3.23 8.24
N CYS A 182 7.47 4.25 7.83
CA CYS A 182 8.24 4.21 6.58
C CYS A 182 9.21 3.02 6.52
N TYR A 183 9.78 2.58 7.64
CA TYR A 183 10.67 1.42 7.71
C TYR A 183 9.91 0.13 7.37
N GLY A 184 8.79 -0.18 8.06
CA GLY A 184 7.98 -1.38 7.79
C GLY A 184 7.52 -1.44 6.34
N LEU A 185 7.05 -0.31 5.81
CA LEU A 185 6.65 -0.21 4.41
C LEU A 185 7.83 -0.42 3.45
N SER A 186 9.03 0.06 3.80
CA SER A 186 10.23 -0.12 2.96
C SER A 186 10.63 -1.59 2.83
N VAL A 187 10.45 -2.40 3.88
CA VAL A 187 10.68 -3.86 3.83
C VAL A 187 9.74 -4.50 2.81
N LEU A 188 8.44 -4.20 2.86
CA LEU A 188 7.47 -4.70 1.88
C LEU A 188 7.85 -4.29 0.45
N HIS A 189 8.16 -3.01 0.25
CA HIS A 189 8.46 -2.49 -1.08
C HIS A 189 9.73 -3.09 -1.69
N SER A 190 10.82 -3.13 -0.95
CA SER A 190 12.11 -3.60 -1.47
C SER A 190 12.09 -5.09 -1.80
N HIS A 191 11.55 -5.93 -0.91
CA HIS A 191 11.54 -7.38 -1.11
C HIS A 191 10.56 -7.80 -2.22
N LEU A 192 9.34 -7.26 -2.21
CA LEU A 192 8.36 -7.58 -3.26
C LEU A 192 8.78 -7.05 -4.63
N LEU A 193 9.47 -5.91 -4.70
CA LEU A 193 9.96 -5.36 -5.97
C LEU A 193 10.98 -6.29 -6.63
N ASP A 194 11.88 -6.87 -5.87
CA ASP A 194 12.94 -7.74 -6.42
C ASP A 194 12.59 -9.24 -6.41
N GLY A 195 11.38 -9.62 -5.96
CA GLY A 195 10.87 -10.99 -6.00
C GLY A 195 11.34 -11.86 -4.84
N ALA A 196 11.85 -11.25 -3.82
CA ALA A 196 12.06 -11.85 -2.52
C ALA A 196 10.72 -12.05 -1.79
N SER A 197 10.71 -12.80 -0.72
CA SER A 197 9.50 -13.05 0.06
C SER A 197 9.46 -12.24 1.36
N VAL A 198 8.24 -12.03 1.87
CA VAL A 198 8.02 -11.36 3.15
C VAL A 198 7.17 -12.21 4.06
N VAL A 199 7.61 -12.42 5.30
CA VAL A 199 6.82 -13.01 6.38
C VAL A 199 6.05 -11.88 7.05
N LEU A 200 4.72 -11.94 6.98
CA LEU A 200 3.85 -11.02 7.70
C LEU A 200 3.62 -11.55 9.11
N ASN A 201 4.13 -10.85 10.09
CA ASN A 201 3.98 -11.19 11.50
C ASN A 201 3.42 -10.00 12.27
N SER A 202 2.37 -10.25 13.05
CA SER A 202 1.70 -9.22 13.89
C SER A 202 2.30 -9.14 15.29
N ASP A 203 3.13 -10.11 15.68
CA ASP A 203 3.72 -10.14 17.01
C ASP A 203 4.83 -9.10 17.17
N SER A 204 4.96 -8.59 18.38
CA SER A 204 6.07 -7.71 18.73
C SER A 204 7.36 -8.51 18.80
N VAL A 205 8.46 -7.95 18.30
CA VAL A 205 9.81 -8.53 18.42
C VAL A 205 10.22 -8.80 19.89
N SER A 206 9.55 -8.19 20.85
CA SER A 206 9.74 -8.44 22.28
C SER A 206 8.90 -9.60 22.82
N ALA A 207 7.93 -10.09 22.04
CA ALA A 207 7.11 -11.24 22.45
C ALA A 207 7.83 -12.56 22.13
N PRO A 208 7.81 -13.56 23.05
CA PRO A 208 8.38 -14.88 22.75
C PRO A 208 7.81 -15.51 21.49
N ALA A 209 6.52 -15.37 21.24
CA ALA A 209 5.82 -15.90 20.07
C ALA A 209 6.36 -15.39 18.72
N PHE A 210 7.07 -14.27 18.72
CA PHE A 210 7.73 -13.78 17.49
C PHE A 210 8.91 -14.66 17.06
N TRP A 211 9.53 -15.39 18.02
CA TRP A 211 10.76 -16.16 17.80
C TRP A 211 10.50 -17.68 17.68
N ASP A 212 9.28 -18.12 17.97
CA ASP A 212 8.83 -19.51 17.86
C ASP A 212 8.36 -19.84 16.43
#